data_5174888dc344afda1def3c3e5364c60c
#
_entry.id   5174888dc344afda1def3c3e5364c60c
#
_cell.length_a   1.000
_cell.length_b   1.000
_cell.length_c   1.000
_cell.angle_alpha   90.00
_cell.angle_beta   90.00
_cell.angle_gamma   90.00
#
_symmetry.space_group_name_H-M   'P 1'
#
loop_
_entity.id
_entity.type
_entity.pdbx_description
1 polymer ?
#
loop_
_entity_poly.entity_id
_entity_poly.type
_entity_poly.pdbx_seq_one_letter_code
_entity_poly.pdbx_strand_id
1 'polypeptide(L)'
;EPRFETGGAVTRAEIFVYDVRHRTLAGQGPVQTTITPGQPGARFDLSALGNGEGKREPVYLHASGLEGDEAAGRLVYRGPCRMVQGRNILTAGQFELEQRGGRFSARDKVRGIFFTRDGQGKEQRFEITSERMQYDPERREIRFEDQVRTRTDQGVMSADTLDGLLREGGGLSELVARGHVRLNQPTWDATGD
;
A
#
# COMPACT_ATOMS: atom_id res chain seq x y z
N GLU A 1 -17.27 20.01 -7.04
CA GLU A 1 -16.69 19.36 -5.84
C GLU A 1 -15.48 20.15 -5.36
N PRO A 2 -15.39 20.45 -4.04
CA PRO A 2 -14.21 21.07 -3.46
C PRO A 2 -12.94 20.25 -3.75
N ARG A 3 -11.83 20.96 -4.00
CA ARG A 3 -10.56 20.37 -4.42
C ARG A 3 -9.41 20.96 -3.59
N PHE A 4 -8.52 20.10 -3.14
CA PHE A 4 -7.29 20.45 -2.43
C PHE A 4 -6.08 19.85 -3.15
N GLU A 5 -5.03 20.63 -3.35
CA GLU A 5 -3.80 20.19 -4.03
C GLU A 5 -2.60 20.33 -3.11
N THR A 6 -1.79 19.30 -3.04
CA THR A 6 -0.54 19.32 -2.32
C THR A 6 0.45 18.29 -2.89
N GLY A 7 1.70 18.71 -3.13
CA GLY A 7 2.80 17.79 -3.42
C GLY A 7 2.54 16.75 -4.53
N GLY A 8 1.91 17.12 -5.64
CA GLY A 8 1.58 16.18 -6.72
C GLY A 8 0.36 15.31 -6.47
N ALA A 9 -0.36 15.55 -5.37
CA ALA A 9 -1.63 14.91 -5.07
C ALA A 9 -2.78 15.90 -5.22
N VAL A 10 -3.88 15.43 -5.80
CA VAL A 10 -5.15 16.16 -5.93
C VAL A 10 -6.20 15.39 -5.16
N THR A 11 -6.78 16.03 -4.15
CA THR A 11 -7.84 15.43 -3.32
C THR A 11 -9.16 16.15 -3.56
N ARG A 12 -10.24 15.38 -3.71
CA ARG A 12 -11.63 15.84 -3.79
C ARG A 12 -12.41 15.25 -2.63
N ALA A 13 -13.35 16.02 -2.09
CA ALA A 13 -14.29 15.59 -1.06
C ALA A 13 -15.61 16.38 -1.21
N GLU A 14 -16.66 15.97 -0.52
CA GLU A 14 -17.91 16.74 -0.49
C GLU A 14 -17.71 18.06 0.26
N ILE A 15 -16.98 18.01 1.39
CA ILE A 15 -16.72 19.19 2.23
C ILE A 15 -15.24 19.13 2.66
N PHE A 16 -14.58 20.29 2.60
CA PHE A 16 -13.31 20.53 3.27
C PHE A 16 -13.48 21.58 4.37
N VAL A 17 -12.94 21.27 5.54
CA VAL A 17 -12.83 22.20 6.66
C VAL A 17 -11.36 22.41 6.95
N TYR A 18 -10.89 23.65 6.92
CA TYR A 18 -9.52 23.99 7.26
C TYR A 18 -9.48 24.88 8.51
N ASP A 19 -8.83 24.40 9.56
CA ASP A 19 -8.56 25.18 10.76
C ASP A 19 -7.21 25.91 10.61
N VAL A 20 -7.29 27.23 10.42
CA VAL A 20 -6.12 28.08 10.20
C VAL A 20 -5.23 28.15 11.44
N ARG A 21 -5.82 28.08 12.65
CA ARG A 21 -5.05 28.19 13.90
C ARG A 21 -4.24 26.93 14.18
N HIS A 22 -4.84 25.77 13.98
CA HIS A 22 -4.21 24.47 14.22
C HIS A 22 -3.53 23.89 12.96
N ARG A 23 -3.73 24.54 11.81
CA ARG A 23 -3.20 24.07 10.52
C ARG A 23 -3.63 22.63 10.20
N THR A 24 -4.89 22.35 10.46
CA THR A 24 -5.48 21.03 10.20
C THR A 24 -6.52 21.09 9.09
N LEU A 25 -6.60 20.02 8.30
CA LEU A 25 -7.56 19.85 7.22
C LEU A 25 -8.44 18.65 7.52
N ALA A 26 -9.73 18.77 7.36
CA ALA A 26 -10.66 17.64 7.35
C ALA A 26 -11.42 17.59 6.04
N GLY A 27 -11.43 16.42 5.38
CA GLY A 27 -12.29 16.11 4.24
C GLY A 27 -13.39 15.16 4.69
N GLN A 28 -14.64 15.51 4.41
CA GLN A 28 -15.83 14.73 4.75
C GLN A 28 -16.57 14.26 3.50
N GLY A 29 -17.26 13.12 3.61
CA GLY A 29 -17.93 12.43 2.52
C GLY A 29 -16.94 11.53 1.75
N PRO A 30 -17.32 11.02 0.57
CA PRO A 30 -16.40 10.29 -0.28
C PRO A 30 -15.16 11.12 -0.62
N VAL A 31 -14.00 10.65 -0.16
CA VAL A 31 -12.71 11.28 -0.45
C VAL A 31 -12.03 10.53 -1.58
N GLN A 32 -11.59 11.26 -2.59
CA GLN A 32 -10.84 10.73 -3.71
C GLN A 32 -9.52 11.50 -3.86
N THR A 33 -8.40 10.80 -3.75
CA THR A 33 -7.07 11.38 -3.97
C THR A 33 -6.42 10.73 -5.18
N THR A 34 -5.91 11.55 -6.09
CA THR A 34 -5.08 11.11 -7.20
C THR A 34 -3.67 11.60 -6.96
N ILE A 35 -2.69 10.68 -6.92
CA ILE A 35 -1.26 11.00 -6.77
C ILE A 35 -0.61 10.74 -8.13
N THR A 36 0.00 11.78 -8.71
CA THR A 36 0.69 11.67 -10.00
C THR A 36 2.17 11.38 -9.77
N PRO A 37 2.70 10.25 -10.27
CA PRO A 37 4.11 9.91 -10.14
C PRO A 37 5.02 10.97 -10.76
N GLY A 38 6.19 11.17 -10.16
CA GLY A 38 7.21 12.11 -10.67
C GLY A 38 6.96 13.57 -10.30
N GLN A 39 5.85 13.90 -9.68
CA GLN A 39 5.61 15.24 -9.13
C GLN A 39 6.32 15.40 -7.77
N PRO A 40 6.84 16.61 -7.44
CA PRO A 40 7.42 16.88 -6.13
C PRO A 40 6.43 16.55 -5.01
N GLY A 41 6.81 15.70 -4.06
CA GLY A 41 5.94 15.26 -2.95
C GLY A 41 5.12 14.00 -3.20
N ALA A 42 5.02 13.51 -4.43
CA ALA A 42 4.41 12.21 -4.76
C ALA A 42 5.40 11.08 -4.48
N ARG A 43 5.57 10.69 -3.22
CA ARG A 43 6.58 9.70 -2.81
C ARG A 43 6.04 8.29 -2.62
N PHE A 44 4.73 8.10 -2.67
CA PHE A 44 4.13 6.78 -2.55
C PHE A 44 3.95 6.13 -3.93
N ASP A 45 4.47 4.93 -4.08
CA ASP A 45 4.43 4.13 -5.30
C ASP A 45 4.04 2.69 -4.96
N LEU A 46 2.77 2.34 -5.20
CA LEU A 46 2.25 0.99 -4.96
C LEU A 46 2.86 -0.05 -5.92
N SER A 47 3.33 0.39 -7.10
CA SER A 47 3.97 -0.49 -8.07
C SER A 47 5.31 -1.03 -7.57
N ALA A 48 5.94 -0.34 -6.61
CA ALA A 48 7.15 -0.80 -5.96
C ALA A 48 6.95 -2.14 -5.22
N LEU A 49 5.73 -2.44 -4.76
CA LEU A 49 5.38 -3.68 -4.08
C LEU A 49 5.10 -4.84 -5.07
N GLY A 50 4.83 -4.52 -6.32
CA GLY A 50 4.65 -5.47 -7.41
C GLY A 50 5.92 -5.68 -8.22
N ASN A 51 5.80 -5.78 -9.54
CA ASN A 51 6.91 -5.97 -10.48
C ASN A 51 7.50 -4.64 -11.01
N GLY A 52 7.09 -3.51 -10.46
CA GLY A 52 7.45 -2.17 -10.96
C GLY A 52 6.67 -1.71 -12.19
N GLU A 53 5.82 -2.56 -12.76
CA GLU A 53 4.90 -2.15 -13.82
C GLU A 53 3.84 -1.19 -13.26
N GLY A 54 3.47 -0.18 -14.03
CA GLY A 54 2.55 0.86 -13.58
C GLY A 54 3.21 2.02 -12.83
N LYS A 55 4.54 2.05 -12.67
CA LYS A 55 5.27 3.13 -11.98
C LYS A 55 4.95 4.54 -12.49
N ARG A 56 4.49 4.65 -13.73
CA ARG A 56 4.07 5.91 -14.37
C ARG A 56 2.56 6.15 -14.26
N GLU A 57 1.80 5.16 -13.80
CA GLU A 57 0.36 5.29 -13.64
C GLU A 57 0.02 6.02 -12.35
N PRO A 58 -1.01 6.88 -12.35
CA PRO A 58 -1.46 7.54 -11.14
C PRO A 58 -1.90 6.53 -10.08
N VAL A 59 -1.67 6.88 -8.83
CA VAL A 59 -2.26 6.18 -7.69
C VAL A 59 -3.61 6.81 -7.38
N TYR A 60 -4.65 6.01 -7.34
CA TYR A 60 -6.00 6.40 -6.95
C TYR A 60 -6.31 5.89 -5.56
N LEU A 61 -6.62 6.80 -4.64
CA LEU A 61 -7.00 6.48 -3.28
C LEU A 61 -8.44 6.93 -3.02
N HIS A 62 -9.25 6.03 -2.47
CA HIS A 62 -10.62 6.28 -2.03
C HIS A 62 -10.74 6.02 -0.53
N ALA A 63 -11.48 6.88 0.18
CA ALA A 63 -11.77 6.75 1.61
C ALA A 63 -13.11 7.40 1.95
N SER A 64 -13.59 7.23 3.17
CA SER A 64 -14.81 7.91 3.65
C SER A 64 -14.51 9.24 4.32
N GLY A 65 -13.26 9.51 4.68
CA GLY A 65 -12.83 10.75 5.30
C GLY A 65 -11.32 10.93 5.23
N LEU A 66 -10.89 12.19 5.42
CA LEU A 66 -9.48 12.60 5.45
C LEU A 66 -9.26 13.55 6.62
N GLU A 67 -8.19 13.33 7.35
CA GLU A 67 -7.65 14.26 8.32
C GLU A 67 -6.20 14.61 7.93
N GLY A 68 -5.88 15.87 7.87
CA GLY A 68 -4.54 16.38 7.57
C GLY A 68 -4.01 17.22 8.73
N ASP A 69 -2.76 17.00 9.10
CA ASP A 69 -2.00 17.85 10.02
C ASP A 69 -0.78 18.38 9.25
N GLU A 70 -0.84 19.66 8.87
CA GLU A 70 0.22 20.29 8.09
C GLU A 70 1.50 20.48 8.91
N ALA A 71 1.39 20.71 10.22
CA ALA A 71 2.55 20.90 11.09
C ALA A 71 3.30 19.57 11.27
N ALA A 72 2.57 18.47 11.47
CA ALA A 72 3.13 17.13 11.51
C ALA A 72 3.50 16.58 10.12
N GLY A 73 2.98 17.18 9.05
CA GLY A 73 3.15 16.68 7.68
C GLY A 73 2.49 15.32 7.48
N ARG A 74 1.30 15.11 8.05
CA ARG A 74 0.60 13.82 8.10
C ARG A 74 -0.78 13.92 7.49
N LEU A 75 -1.14 12.91 6.69
CA LEU A 75 -2.48 12.71 6.14
C LEU A 75 -3.01 11.35 6.61
N VAL A 76 -4.22 11.32 7.15
CA VAL A 76 -4.89 10.10 7.62
C VAL A 76 -6.20 9.95 6.87
N TYR A 77 -6.32 8.89 6.08
CA TYR A 77 -7.55 8.48 5.42
C TYR A 77 -8.27 7.45 6.27
N ARG A 78 -9.58 7.64 6.46
CA ARG A 78 -10.39 6.79 7.34
C ARG A 78 -11.56 6.16 6.63
N GLY A 79 -12.04 5.05 7.17
CA GLY A 79 -13.14 4.24 6.68
C GLY A 79 -12.64 3.18 5.70
N PRO A 80 -13.51 2.54 4.91
CA PRO A 80 -13.06 1.60 3.90
C PRO A 80 -12.14 2.30 2.90
N CYS A 81 -10.82 2.16 3.13
CA CYS A 81 -9.80 2.75 2.26
C CYS A 81 -9.43 1.77 1.15
N ARG A 82 -9.30 2.29 -0.06
CA ARG A 82 -8.86 1.51 -1.21
C ARG A 82 -7.88 2.33 -2.04
N MET A 83 -6.75 1.76 -2.34
CA MET A 83 -5.71 2.34 -3.18
C MET A 83 -5.46 1.43 -4.39
N VAL A 84 -5.31 2.04 -5.56
CA VAL A 84 -5.10 1.34 -6.84
C VAL A 84 -4.02 2.04 -7.63
N GLN A 85 -3.09 1.26 -8.18
CA GLN A 85 -2.13 1.72 -9.19
C GLN A 85 -1.93 0.60 -10.21
N GLY A 86 -2.34 0.84 -11.45
CA GLY A 86 -2.40 -0.21 -12.45
C GLY A 86 -3.26 -1.37 -11.97
N ARG A 87 -2.68 -2.55 -11.88
CA ARG A 87 -3.34 -3.77 -11.41
C ARG A 87 -3.18 -4.01 -9.90
N ASN A 88 -2.28 -3.25 -9.25
CA ASN A 88 -2.02 -3.40 -7.82
C ASN A 88 -3.11 -2.73 -7.00
N ILE A 89 -3.55 -3.41 -5.96
CA ILE A 89 -4.63 -2.96 -5.08
C ILE A 89 -4.20 -3.13 -3.63
N LEU A 90 -4.45 -2.12 -2.81
CA LEU A 90 -4.30 -2.19 -1.37
C LEU A 90 -5.58 -1.68 -0.72
N THR A 91 -6.11 -2.42 0.26
CA THR A 91 -7.28 -2.02 1.05
C THR A 91 -6.99 -2.12 2.54
N ALA A 92 -7.60 -1.26 3.34
CA ALA A 92 -7.52 -1.27 4.81
C ALA A 92 -8.65 -0.43 5.42
N GLY A 93 -8.80 -0.46 6.73
CA GLY A 93 -9.69 0.46 7.45
C GLY A 93 -9.12 1.85 7.58
N GLN A 94 -7.79 2.00 7.53
CA GLN A 94 -7.11 3.29 7.58
C GLN A 94 -5.80 3.26 6.81
N PHE A 95 -5.51 4.39 6.14
CA PHE A 95 -4.19 4.71 5.58
C PHE A 95 -3.62 5.97 6.25
N GLU A 96 -2.32 5.98 6.46
CA GLU A 96 -1.59 7.14 6.95
C GLU A 96 -0.37 7.39 6.05
N LEU A 97 -0.22 8.63 5.59
CA LEU A 97 0.90 9.08 4.77
C LEU A 97 1.66 10.17 5.52
N GLU A 98 2.97 10.00 5.67
CA GLU A 98 3.88 11.04 6.10
C GLU A 98 4.43 11.77 4.87
N GLN A 99 4.16 13.06 4.76
CA GLN A 99 4.65 13.88 3.63
C GLN A 99 6.17 14.04 3.65
N ARG A 100 6.76 14.08 4.85
CA ARG A 100 8.21 14.09 5.04
C ARG A 100 8.72 12.65 5.10
N GLY A 101 9.64 12.27 4.20
CA GLY A 101 10.15 10.89 4.12
C GLY A 101 9.28 9.94 3.29
N GLY A 102 8.02 10.25 3.02
CA GLY A 102 7.14 9.44 2.17
C GLY A 102 6.74 8.10 2.78
N ARG A 103 6.86 7.95 4.10
CA ARG A 103 6.43 6.74 4.80
C ARG A 103 4.93 6.57 4.68
N PHE A 104 4.53 5.34 4.58
CA PHE A 104 3.13 4.96 4.48
C PHE A 104 2.82 3.82 5.45
N SER A 105 1.67 3.90 6.10
CA SER A 105 1.16 2.80 6.89
C SER A 105 -0.31 2.51 6.58
N ALA A 106 -0.69 1.26 6.78
CA ALA A 106 -2.06 0.78 6.68
C ALA A 106 -2.41 -0.04 7.93
N ARG A 107 -3.64 0.06 8.40
CA ARG A 107 -4.12 -0.73 9.53
C ARG A 107 -5.59 -1.08 9.40
N ASP A 108 -6.02 -2.05 10.21
CA ASP A 108 -7.37 -2.58 10.26
C ASP A 108 -7.72 -3.36 8.98
N LYS A 109 -7.45 -4.66 9.00
CA LYS A 109 -7.74 -5.60 7.91
C LYS A 109 -7.07 -5.23 6.59
N VAL A 110 -5.77 -5.07 6.63
CA VAL A 110 -4.96 -4.81 5.43
C VAL A 110 -5.06 -5.99 4.47
N ARG A 111 -5.34 -5.71 3.21
CA ARG A 111 -5.29 -6.68 2.12
C ARG A 111 -4.62 -6.07 0.90
N GLY A 112 -3.55 -6.70 0.44
CA GLY A 112 -2.82 -6.35 -0.78
C GLY A 112 -3.03 -7.41 -1.86
N ILE A 113 -3.13 -6.97 -3.11
CA ILE A 113 -3.06 -7.79 -4.32
C ILE A 113 -2.01 -7.14 -5.20
N PHE A 114 -0.92 -7.83 -5.43
CA PHE A 114 0.21 -7.35 -6.22
C PHE A 114 0.54 -8.34 -7.32
N PHE A 115 1.04 -7.82 -8.43
CA PHE A 115 1.54 -8.65 -9.54
C PHE A 115 3.05 -8.57 -9.53
N THR A 116 3.69 -9.70 -9.26
CA THR A 116 5.14 -9.86 -9.17
C THR A 116 5.64 -10.74 -10.31
N ARG A 117 6.96 -10.86 -10.48
CA ARG A 117 7.57 -11.84 -11.38
C ARG A 117 8.38 -12.84 -10.54
N ASP A 118 8.24 -14.11 -10.85
CA ASP A 118 9.05 -15.17 -10.25
C ASP A 118 10.49 -15.14 -10.78
N GLY A 119 11.33 -16.05 -10.28
CA GLY A 119 12.73 -16.16 -10.71
C GLY A 119 12.93 -16.52 -12.20
N GLN A 120 11.88 -16.96 -12.88
CA GLN A 120 11.86 -17.27 -14.32
C GLN A 120 11.25 -16.13 -15.16
N GLY A 121 10.85 -15.01 -14.52
CA GLY A 121 10.23 -13.86 -15.15
C GLY A 121 8.73 -14.01 -15.44
N LYS A 122 8.11 -15.12 -15.04
CA LYS A 122 6.67 -15.34 -15.17
C LYS A 122 5.91 -14.48 -14.19
N GLU A 123 4.87 -13.81 -14.66
CA GLU A 123 3.98 -13.01 -13.80
C GLU A 123 3.25 -13.92 -12.81
N GLN A 124 3.23 -13.50 -11.57
CA GLN A 124 2.58 -14.19 -10.48
C GLN A 124 1.72 -13.21 -9.67
N ARG A 125 0.51 -13.62 -9.32
CA ARG A 125 -0.35 -12.89 -8.40
C ARG A 125 0.06 -13.21 -6.96
N PHE A 126 0.38 -12.16 -6.21
CA PHE A 126 0.72 -12.22 -4.80
C PHE A 126 -0.38 -11.54 -3.99
N GLU A 127 -1.10 -12.30 -3.19
CA GLU A 127 -2.06 -11.76 -2.24
C GLU A 127 -1.47 -11.79 -0.83
N ILE A 128 -1.75 -10.75 -0.05
CA ILE A 128 -1.35 -10.66 1.35
C ILE A 128 -2.46 -10.08 2.20
N THR A 129 -2.63 -10.62 3.41
CA THR A 129 -3.49 -10.05 4.45
C THR A 129 -2.72 -9.93 5.75
N SER A 130 -3.02 -8.89 6.55
CA SER A 130 -2.46 -8.64 7.89
C SER A 130 -3.35 -7.65 8.63
N GLU A 131 -3.07 -7.38 9.90
CA GLU A 131 -3.73 -6.28 10.62
C GLU A 131 -3.03 -4.95 10.40
N ARG A 132 -1.70 -4.96 10.17
CA ARG A 132 -0.89 -3.76 9.98
C ARG A 132 0.11 -3.94 8.84
N MET A 133 0.42 -2.83 8.18
CA MET A 133 1.47 -2.73 7.18
C MET A 133 2.19 -1.40 7.34
N GLN A 134 3.50 -1.40 7.15
CA GLN A 134 4.36 -0.22 7.10
C GLN A 134 5.26 -0.29 5.88
N TYR A 135 5.48 0.85 5.23
CA TYR A 135 6.38 1.00 4.09
C TYR A 135 7.30 2.19 4.32
N ASP A 136 8.60 1.95 4.24
CA ASP A 136 9.65 2.98 4.30
C ASP A 136 10.36 3.04 2.94
N PRO A 137 10.11 4.08 2.13
CA PRO A 137 10.72 4.21 0.80
C PRO A 137 12.23 4.53 0.85
N GLU A 138 12.72 5.15 1.94
CA GLU A 138 14.14 5.46 2.07
C GLU A 138 14.96 4.20 2.32
N ARG A 139 14.42 3.29 3.13
CA ARG A 139 15.01 1.97 3.39
C ARG A 139 14.63 0.94 2.36
N ARG A 140 13.61 1.21 1.56
CA ARG A 140 12.98 0.27 0.63
C ARG A 140 12.48 -0.99 1.35
N GLU A 141 11.97 -0.80 2.54
CA GLU A 141 11.45 -1.87 3.40
C GLU A 141 9.92 -1.81 3.47
N ILE A 142 9.32 -2.99 3.46
CA ILE A 142 7.91 -3.17 3.78
C ILE A 142 7.79 -4.21 4.88
N ARG A 143 6.91 -3.94 5.84
CA ARG A 143 6.60 -4.84 6.93
C ARG A 143 5.11 -5.06 7.04
N PHE A 144 4.71 -6.30 7.15
CA PHE A 144 3.36 -6.73 7.50
C PHE A 144 3.40 -7.39 8.87
N GLU A 145 2.42 -7.06 9.71
CA GLU A 145 2.38 -7.52 11.10
C GLU A 145 0.99 -8.00 11.46
N ASP A 146 0.96 -8.95 12.38
CA ASP A 146 -0.21 -9.56 12.98
C ASP A 146 -1.06 -10.35 11.96
N GLN A 147 -1.13 -11.66 12.17
CA GLN A 147 -1.93 -12.59 11.38
C GLN A 147 -1.60 -12.54 9.87
N VAL A 148 -0.31 -12.44 9.54
CA VAL A 148 0.11 -12.35 8.14
C VAL A 148 -0.22 -13.66 7.42
N ARG A 149 -0.88 -13.53 6.28
CA ARG A 149 -1.13 -14.63 5.37
C ARG A 149 -0.87 -14.19 3.94
N THR A 150 -0.06 -14.96 3.24
CA THR A 150 0.19 -14.75 1.81
C THR A 150 -0.36 -15.90 1.00
N ARG A 151 -0.76 -15.62 -0.23
CA ARG A 151 -1.17 -16.60 -1.22
C ARG A 151 -0.54 -16.28 -2.56
N THR A 152 0.03 -17.31 -3.17
CA THR A 152 0.54 -17.32 -4.55
C THR A 152 0.05 -18.58 -5.26
N ASP A 153 0.39 -18.74 -6.53
CA ASP A 153 0.13 -19.99 -7.26
C ASP A 153 0.93 -21.16 -6.67
N GLN A 154 2.03 -20.88 -5.96
CA GLN A 154 2.90 -21.88 -5.34
C GLN A 154 2.44 -22.34 -3.95
N GLY A 155 1.47 -21.65 -3.34
CA GLY A 155 0.95 -22.03 -2.04
C GLY A 155 0.53 -20.88 -1.15
N VAL A 156 0.30 -21.22 0.10
CA VAL A 156 -0.13 -20.31 1.16
C VAL A 156 0.91 -20.35 2.29
N MET A 157 1.33 -19.17 2.73
CA MET A 157 2.19 -19.03 3.91
C MET A 157 1.44 -18.20 4.97
N SER A 158 1.63 -18.53 6.24
CA SER A 158 1.22 -17.72 7.38
C SER A 158 2.40 -17.46 8.30
N ALA A 159 2.42 -16.31 8.96
CA ALA A 159 3.45 -15.90 9.91
C ALA A 159 2.90 -14.82 10.87
N ASP A 160 3.65 -14.50 11.93
CA ASP A 160 3.30 -13.35 12.77
C ASP A 160 3.72 -12.05 12.08
N THR A 161 4.90 -12.05 11.43
CA THR A 161 5.41 -10.90 10.68
C THR A 161 6.00 -11.35 9.34
N LEU A 162 5.96 -10.44 8.35
CA LEU A 162 6.62 -10.60 7.07
C LEU A 162 7.34 -9.30 6.71
N ASP A 163 8.66 -9.36 6.63
CA ASP A 163 9.49 -8.25 6.19
C ASP A 163 9.89 -8.46 4.73
N GLY A 164 9.79 -7.42 3.93
CA GLY A 164 10.19 -7.41 2.53
C GLY A 164 11.21 -6.32 2.24
N LEU A 165 12.23 -6.64 1.46
CA LEU A 165 13.16 -5.67 0.89
C LEU A 165 12.84 -5.47 -0.59
N LEU A 166 12.76 -4.21 -1.03
CA LEU A 166 12.41 -3.84 -2.39
C LEU A 166 13.66 -3.49 -3.22
N ARG A 167 13.64 -3.88 -4.49
CA ARG A 167 14.70 -3.49 -5.46
C ARG A 167 14.59 -2.02 -5.82
N GLU A 168 15.68 -1.46 -6.34
CA GLU A 168 15.75 -0.11 -6.90
C GLU A 168 14.84 -0.09 -8.11
N GLY A 169 14.07 -0.26 -8.62
CA GLY A 169 13.17 -0.26 -9.78
C GLY A 169 11.80 -0.81 -9.45
N GLY A 170 11.63 -1.31 -8.24
CA GLY A 170 10.44 -1.98 -7.78
C GLY A 170 10.56 -3.51 -7.81
N GLY A 171 9.61 -4.15 -7.15
CA GLY A 171 9.59 -5.59 -6.94
C GLY A 171 10.38 -6.03 -5.71
N LEU A 172 9.97 -7.15 -5.15
CA LEU A 172 10.59 -7.74 -3.97
C LEU A 172 11.94 -8.37 -4.33
N SER A 173 12.97 -8.11 -3.52
CA SER A 173 14.26 -8.80 -3.60
C SER A 173 14.38 -9.90 -2.55
N GLU A 174 13.78 -9.69 -1.39
CA GLU A 174 13.83 -10.62 -0.27
C GLU A 174 12.53 -10.58 0.51
N LEU A 175 12.12 -11.70 1.05
CA LEU A 175 11.02 -11.84 2.00
C LEU A 175 11.47 -12.69 3.19
N VAL A 176 11.28 -12.16 4.40
CA VAL A 176 11.61 -12.85 5.64
C VAL A 176 10.38 -12.97 6.52
N ALA A 177 9.88 -14.19 6.67
CA ALA A 177 8.77 -14.50 7.56
C ALA A 177 9.30 -14.87 8.96
N ARG A 178 8.66 -14.37 10.02
CA ARG A 178 9.00 -14.68 11.42
C ARG A 178 7.76 -14.96 12.26
N GLY A 179 7.93 -15.82 13.26
CA GLY A 179 6.90 -16.21 14.22
C GLY A 179 5.83 -17.12 13.61
N HIS A 180 5.60 -18.27 14.22
CA HIS A 180 4.57 -19.26 13.86
C HIS A 180 4.44 -19.52 12.34
N VAL A 181 5.62 -19.58 11.64
CA VAL A 181 5.65 -19.73 10.18
C VAL A 181 5.10 -21.09 9.78
N ARG A 182 4.12 -21.10 8.89
CA ARG A 182 3.58 -22.30 8.26
C ARG A 182 3.52 -22.10 6.76
N LEU A 183 4.02 -23.05 6.00
CA LEU A 183 3.98 -23.07 4.54
C LEU A 183 3.17 -24.30 4.11
N ASN A 184 2.14 -24.06 3.32
CA ASN A 184 1.33 -25.10 2.69
C ASN A 184 1.45 -24.95 1.17
N GLN A 185 2.14 -25.93 0.54
CA GLN A 185 2.28 -26.00 -0.90
C GLN A 185 1.29 -27.02 -1.45
N PRO A 186 0.71 -26.80 -2.63
CA PRO A 186 -0.06 -27.84 -3.31
C PRO A 186 0.87 -29.04 -3.52
N THR A 187 0.44 -30.21 -3.08
CA THR A 187 1.09 -31.46 -3.46
C THR A 187 0.89 -31.64 -4.96
N TRP A 188 1.98 -31.67 -5.72
CA TRP A 188 1.94 -32.12 -7.10
C TRP A 188 1.77 -33.62 -7.06
N ASP A 189 0.58 -34.11 -7.29
CA ASP A 189 0.39 -35.48 -7.69
C ASP A 189 0.99 -35.62 -9.09
N ALA A 190 2.24 -36.04 -9.15
CA ALA A 190 2.86 -36.51 -10.39
C ALA A 190 2.23 -37.87 -10.74
N THR A 191 1.01 -37.87 -11.24
CA THR A 191 0.51 -39.00 -12.01
C THR A 191 1.12 -38.87 -13.41
N GLY A 192 2.33 -39.41 -13.57
CA GLY A 192 2.90 -39.66 -14.87
C GLY A 192 2.24 -40.92 -15.42
N ASP A 193 1.58 -40.78 -16.55
CA ASP A 193 1.41 -41.88 -17.50
C ASP A 193 2.65 -41.99 -18.40
#